data_0bc3404f4ba751fe90f902aee70e1797
#
_entry.id   0bc3404f4ba751fe90f902aee70e1797
#
_cell.length_a   1.000
_cell.length_b   1.000
_cell.length_c   1.000
_cell.angle_alpha   90.00
_cell.angle_beta   90.00
_cell.angle_gamma   90.00
#
_symmetry.space_group_name_H-M   'P 1'
#
loop_
_entity.id
_entity.type
_entity.pdbx_description
1 polymer ?
#
loop_
_entity_poly.entity_id
_entity_poly.type
_entity_poly.pdbx_seq_one_letter_code
_entity_poly.pdbx_strand_id
1 'polypeptide(L)'
;ILYDGEGVLDVRKVGTQTEMGKMALEMSEDNEPDSPLKVKLSKLANQISMFGYIGAAVITLLYIVYFVMQAGSVSAYLANDLPTIIQNIVSAVSLAVVIIVCAVPEGLPLMIAIVLMQNTSKMLEHNVLVRKAEGIETAGSLNILFSDKTGTITKGQLEVVDFMIADGQTVSLDSNKSLNQLVSIAVSRNTQSMFDDNGQVVGGNATDQAMVRMLGKERFDTYKDLPIEDSQTFSSQNKFSQAYVSGKTFYKGAPEKLLASAKTYVDANGTVQSFDDSTASKLNRKIDELAEKAMRILAIGYSEHKMVEDKINNDLTLIGLVAIRDDVRPEARDAIAEVQAAGIQVVMITGDRKETAVAIAQDAGLYHPNTSDVALTSNELNEMSDAE
;
A
#
# COMPACT_ATOMS: atom_id res chain seq x y z
N ILE A 1 6.66 -16.19 -10.15
CA ILE A 1 5.60 -15.61 -11.00
C ILE A 1 6.18 -15.47 -12.41
N LEU A 2 5.55 -16.10 -13.39
CA LEU A 2 5.88 -15.88 -14.80
C LEU A 2 5.12 -14.65 -15.28
N TYR A 3 5.82 -13.67 -15.85
CA TYR A 3 5.22 -12.44 -16.36
C TYR A 3 5.04 -12.43 -17.87
N ASP A 4 5.88 -13.20 -18.60
CA ASP A 4 5.85 -13.28 -20.06
C ASP A 4 6.61 -14.52 -20.55
N GLY A 5 6.27 -15.01 -21.75
CA GLY A 5 6.93 -16.14 -22.42
C GLY A 5 6.18 -17.48 -22.33
N GLU A 6 6.69 -18.49 -23.02
CA GLU A 6 6.20 -19.86 -23.00
C GLU A 6 7.17 -20.76 -22.22
N GLY A 7 6.62 -21.69 -21.44
CA GLY A 7 7.43 -22.63 -20.65
C GLY A 7 6.64 -23.88 -20.25
N VAL A 8 7.37 -24.90 -19.79
CA VAL A 8 6.79 -26.12 -19.21
C VAL A 8 6.85 -26.03 -17.70
N LEU A 9 5.69 -26.14 -17.06
CA LEU A 9 5.56 -26.10 -15.61
C LEU A 9 5.49 -27.51 -15.03
N ASP A 10 6.47 -27.89 -14.20
CA ASP A 10 6.42 -29.10 -13.38
C ASP A 10 5.75 -28.81 -12.03
N VAL A 11 4.49 -29.22 -11.87
CA VAL A 11 3.69 -28.96 -10.66
C VAL A 11 4.08 -29.95 -9.56
N ARG A 12 4.83 -29.51 -8.56
CA ARG A 12 5.31 -30.32 -7.43
C ARG A 12 4.43 -30.22 -6.17
N LYS A 13 3.75 -29.10 -5.98
CA LYS A 13 2.87 -28.83 -4.81
C LYS A 13 1.59 -28.17 -5.28
N VAL A 14 0.47 -28.52 -4.69
CA VAL A 14 -0.86 -27.95 -4.98
C VAL A 14 -1.61 -27.60 -3.71
N GLY A 15 -2.58 -26.68 -3.80
CA GLY A 15 -3.44 -26.28 -2.70
C GLY A 15 -2.63 -25.76 -1.51
N THR A 16 -2.95 -26.22 -0.31
CA THR A 16 -2.33 -25.80 0.96
C THR A 16 -0.85 -26.17 1.12
N GLN A 17 -0.33 -27.01 0.24
CA GLN A 17 1.09 -27.36 0.26
C GLN A 17 1.98 -26.33 -0.49
N THR A 18 1.38 -25.45 -1.28
CA THR A 18 2.09 -24.34 -1.92
C THR A 18 2.41 -23.26 -0.90
N GLU A 19 3.40 -22.39 -1.18
CA GLU A 19 3.70 -21.26 -0.31
C GLU A 19 2.49 -20.30 -0.18
N MET A 20 1.77 -20.08 -1.28
CA MET A 20 0.52 -19.31 -1.28
C MET A 20 -0.57 -19.97 -0.41
N GLY A 21 -0.67 -21.30 -0.47
CA GLY A 21 -1.63 -22.05 0.35
C GLY A 21 -1.29 -22.04 1.83
N LYS A 22 0.00 -22.06 2.20
CA LYS A 22 0.44 -21.88 3.60
C LYS A 22 0.10 -20.50 4.13
N MET A 23 0.41 -19.43 3.37
CA MET A 23 0.03 -18.06 3.73
C MET A 23 -1.49 -17.92 3.91
N ALA A 24 -2.30 -18.54 3.03
CA ALA A 24 -3.74 -18.52 3.15
C ALA A 24 -4.24 -19.24 4.43
N LEU A 25 -3.58 -20.33 4.84
CA LEU A 25 -3.87 -21.01 6.09
C LEU A 25 -3.49 -20.15 7.29
N GLU A 26 -2.29 -19.59 7.33
CA GLU A 26 -1.84 -18.68 8.39
C GLU A 26 -2.76 -17.46 8.54
N MET A 27 -3.25 -16.90 7.41
CA MET A 27 -4.22 -15.80 7.42
C MET A 27 -5.64 -16.24 7.86
N SER A 28 -5.98 -17.52 7.81
CA SER A 28 -7.28 -18.06 8.22
C SER A 28 -7.30 -18.54 9.67
N GLU A 29 -6.16 -18.79 10.29
CA GLU A 29 -6.04 -19.13 11.69
C GLU A 29 -6.31 -17.88 12.54
N ASP A 30 -7.42 -17.91 13.30
CA ASP A 30 -7.85 -16.84 14.21
C ASP A 30 -7.01 -16.85 15.51
N ASN A 31 -5.68 -16.80 15.37
CA ASN A 31 -4.73 -16.74 16.48
C ASN A 31 -4.42 -15.31 16.95
N GLU A 32 -5.30 -14.35 16.64
CA GLU A 32 -5.11 -12.98 17.10
C GLU A 32 -5.35 -12.90 18.62
N PRO A 33 -4.43 -12.28 19.36
CA PRO A 33 -4.63 -12.05 20.80
C PRO A 33 -5.85 -11.13 21.01
N ASP A 34 -6.56 -11.36 22.12
CA ASP A 34 -7.68 -10.49 22.54
C ASP A 34 -7.22 -9.03 22.60
N SER A 35 -8.11 -8.10 22.22
CA SER A 35 -7.81 -6.66 22.28
C SER A 35 -7.44 -6.22 23.70
N PRO A 36 -6.57 -5.19 23.87
CA PRO A 36 -6.17 -4.70 25.19
C PRO A 36 -7.35 -4.29 26.08
N LEU A 37 -8.41 -3.74 25.51
CA LEU A 37 -9.64 -3.40 26.23
C LEU A 37 -10.37 -4.65 26.70
N LYS A 38 -10.55 -5.65 25.84
CA LYS A 38 -11.21 -6.91 26.18
C LYS A 38 -10.49 -7.61 27.32
N VAL A 39 -9.15 -7.63 27.30
CA VAL A 39 -8.33 -8.18 28.40
C VAL A 39 -8.53 -7.40 29.69
N LYS A 40 -8.46 -6.06 29.65
CA LYS A 40 -8.68 -5.20 30.83
C LYS A 40 -10.10 -5.35 31.40
N LEU A 41 -11.11 -5.39 30.55
CA LEU A 41 -12.51 -5.52 30.93
C LEU A 41 -12.81 -6.91 31.50
N SER A 42 -12.28 -7.97 30.92
CA SER A 42 -12.38 -9.32 31.45
C SER A 42 -11.76 -9.42 32.86
N LYS A 43 -10.59 -8.78 33.05
CA LYS A 43 -9.95 -8.71 34.37
C LYS A 43 -10.81 -7.94 35.39
N LEU A 44 -11.39 -6.80 34.98
CA LEU A 44 -12.28 -6.01 35.82
C LEU A 44 -13.55 -6.78 36.18
N ALA A 45 -14.20 -7.41 35.19
CA ALA A 45 -15.38 -8.23 35.39
C ALA A 45 -15.12 -9.40 36.37
N ASN A 46 -13.96 -10.08 36.23
CA ASN A 46 -13.55 -11.14 37.14
C ASN A 46 -13.32 -10.62 38.56
N GLN A 47 -12.73 -9.42 38.72
CA GLN A 47 -12.55 -8.82 40.04
C GLN A 47 -13.90 -8.48 40.71
N ILE A 48 -14.83 -7.86 39.97
CA ILE A 48 -16.15 -7.51 40.45
C ILE A 48 -16.92 -8.79 40.85
N SER A 49 -16.90 -9.81 40.00
CA SER A 49 -17.54 -11.10 40.28
C SER A 49 -16.95 -11.77 41.51
N MET A 50 -15.65 -11.71 41.72
CA MET A 50 -15.00 -12.25 42.92
C MET A 50 -15.45 -11.51 44.18
N PHE A 51 -15.56 -10.18 44.15
CA PHE A 51 -16.16 -9.42 45.26
C PHE A 51 -17.62 -9.82 45.50
N GLY A 52 -18.39 -10.02 44.45
CA GLY A 52 -19.77 -10.52 44.53
C GLY A 52 -19.87 -11.90 45.21
N TYR A 53 -18.99 -12.84 44.83
CA TYR A 53 -18.95 -14.18 45.47
C TYR A 53 -18.56 -14.12 46.94
N ILE A 54 -17.55 -13.32 47.27
CA ILE A 54 -17.14 -13.12 48.69
C ILE A 54 -18.28 -12.47 49.48
N GLY A 55 -18.87 -11.40 48.92
CA GLY A 55 -20.01 -10.72 49.55
C GLY A 55 -21.21 -11.63 49.78
N ALA A 56 -21.56 -12.44 48.77
CA ALA A 56 -22.64 -13.43 48.90
C ALA A 56 -22.34 -14.46 49.98
N ALA A 57 -21.12 -14.98 50.05
CA ALA A 57 -20.72 -15.92 51.09
C ALA A 57 -20.79 -15.31 52.49
N VAL A 58 -20.29 -14.08 52.67
CA VAL A 58 -20.36 -13.37 53.97
C VAL A 58 -21.78 -13.08 54.37
N ILE A 59 -22.61 -12.57 53.47
CA ILE A 59 -24.02 -12.26 53.80
C ILE A 59 -24.82 -13.50 54.08
N THR A 60 -24.60 -14.59 53.34
CA THR A 60 -25.21 -15.89 53.60
C THR A 60 -24.86 -16.41 55.00
N LEU A 61 -23.56 -16.31 55.36
CA LEU A 61 -23.10 -16.69 56.69
C LEU A 61 -23.76 -15.85 57.80
N LEU A 62 -23.76 -14.51 57.61
CA LEU A 62 -24.40 -13.60 58.56
C LEU A 62 -25.93 -13.86 58.68
N TYR A 63 -26.58 -14.21 57.59
CA TYR A 63 -27.99 -14.54 57.57
C TYR A 63 -28.29 -15.85 58.35
N ILE A 64 -27.45 -16.85 58.20
CA ILE A 64 -27.54 -18.09 59.00
C ILE A 64 -27.28 -17.79 60.47
N VAL A 65 -26.25 -17.01 60.81
CA VAL A 65 -25.96 -16.58 62.17
C VAL A 65 -27.13 -15.84 62.79
N TYR A 66 -27.78 -14.97 62.01
CA TYR A 66 -29.00 -14.25 62.46
C TYR A 66 -30.12 -15.22 62.89
N PHE A 67 -30.38 -16.28 62.10
CA PHE A 67 -31.38 -17.30 62.47
C PHE A 67 -30.99 -18.07 63.73
N VAL A 68 -29.74 -18.40 63.89
CA VAL A 68 -29.23 -19.07 65.10
C VAL A 68 -29.35 -18.17 66.33
N MET A 69 -29.05 -16.86 66.20
CA MET A 69 -29.21 -15.89 67.28
C MET A 69 -30.66 -15.69 67.65
N GLN A 70 -31.60 -15.72 66.71
CA GLN A 70 -33.03 -15.58 66.93
C GLN A 70 -33.57 -16.82 67.67
N ALA A 71 -33.00 -17.98 67.43
CA ALA A 71 -33.35 -19.22 68.19
C ALA A 71 -32.69 -19.27 69.57
N GLY A 72 -31.77 -18.38 69.89
CA GLY A 72 -31.04 -18.28 71.17
C GLY A 72 -29.82 -19.17 71.33
N SER A 73 -29.69 -20.24 70.57
CA SER A 73 -28.49 -21.11 70.49
C SER A 73 -28.53 -22.01 69.26
N VAL A 74 -27.37 -22.56 68.90
CA VAL A 74 -27.22 -23.49 67.78
C VAL A 74 -28.08 -24.75 68.04
N SER A 75 -28.11 -25.29 69.29
CA SER A 75 -28.89 -26.44 69.62
C SER A 75 -30.41 -26.19 69.58
N ALA A 76 -30.86 -24.99 69.95
CA ALA A 76 -32.24 -24.56 69.81
C ALA A 76 -32.64 -24.40 68.33
N TYR A 77 -31.77 -23.88 67.48
CA TYR A 77 -32.00 -23.78 66.04
C TYR A 77 -32.13 -25.16 65.38
N LEU A 78 -31.28 -26.10 65.70
CA LEU A 78 -31.32 -27.47 65.20
C LEU A 78 -32.52 -28.31 65.78
N ALA A 79 -33.16 -27.85 66.84
CA ALA A 79 -34.38 -28.46 67.43
C ALA A 79 -35.68 -28.00 66.76
N ASN A 80 -35.62 -27.00 65.83
CA ASN A 80 -36.76 -26.60 65.00
C ASN A 80 -37.20 -27.78 64.10
N ASP A 81 -38.43 -27.67 63.60
CA ASP A 81 -38.95 -28.60 62.61
C ASP A 81 -38.16 -28.53 61.29
N LEU A 82 -38.00 -29.64 60.60
CA LEU A 82 -37.22 -29.78 59.37
C LEU A 82 -37.70 -28.84 58.28
N PRO A 83 -38.99 -28.55 58.02
CA PRO A 83 -39.47 -27.58 57.07
C PRO A 83 -38.92 -26.13 57.31
N THR A 84 -38.89 -25.67 58.57
CA THR A 84 -38.39 -24.34 58.95
C THR A 84 -36.92 -24.24 58.72
N ILE A 85 -36.13 -25.25 59.03
CA ILE A 85 -34.69 -25.27 58.73
C ILE A 85 -34.46 -25.21 57.21
N ILE A 86 -35.18 -26.00 56.41
CA ILE A 86 -35.08 -25.98 54.94
C ILE A 86 -35.47 -24.62 54.38
N GLN A 87 -36.56 -24.00 54.87
CA GLN A 87 -37.00 -22.69 54.42
C GLN A 87 -35.92 -21.60 54.66
N ASN A 88 -35.30 -21.62 55.83
CA ASN A 88 -34.20 -20.67 56.14
C ASN A 88 -33.00 -20.89 55.26
N ILE A 89 -32.61 -22.13 54.96
CA ILE A 89 -31.51 -22.42 54.04
C ILE A 89 -31.85 -21.96 52.63
N VAL A 90 -33.05 -22.25 52.14
CA VAL A 90 -33.51 -21.82 50.82
C VAL A 90 -33.50 -20.28 50.74
N SER A 91 -33.94 -19.60 51.80
CA SER A 91 -33.90 -18.11 51.85
C SER A 91 -32.47 -17.57 51.81
N ALA A 92 -31.55 -18.19 52.53
CA ALA A 92 -30.13 -17.83 52.55
C ALA A 92 -29.49 -18.04 51.17
N VAL A 93 -29.77 -19.18 50.54
CA VAL A 93 -29.26 -19.49 49.18
C VAL A 93 -29.87 -18.55 48.14
N SER A 94 -31.18 -18.28 48.24
CA SER A 94 -31.84 -17.32 47.34
C SER A 94 -31.21 -15.92 47.43
N LEU A 95 -30.92 -15.46 48.63
CA LEU A 95 -30.24 -14.17 48.84
C LEU A 95 -28.84 -14.18 48.26
N ALA A 96 -28.08 -15.26 48.43
CA ALA A 96 -26.75 -15.41 47.80
C ALA A 96 -26.82 -15.32 46.28
N VAL A 97 -27.77 -16.04 45.67
CA VAL A 97 -27.97 -15.99 44.21
C VAL A 97 -28.29 -14.57 43.71
N VAL A 98 -29.19 -13.87 44.42
CA VAL A 98 -29.52 -12.47 44.05
C VAL A 98 -28.27 -11.59 44.09
N ILE A 99 -27.43 -11.69 45.13
CA ILE A 99 -26.21 -10.89 45.26
C ILE A 99 -25.24 -11.23 44.17
N ILE A 100 -25.05 -12.50 43.84
CA ILE A 100 -24.15 -12.93 42.74
C ILE A 100 -24.62 -12.36 41.39
N VAL A 101 -25.93 -12.51 41.09
CA VAL A 101 -26.49 -11.99 39.82
C VAL A 101 -26.38 -10.47 39.76
N CYS A 102 -26.65 -9.74 40.83
CA CYS A 102 -26.48 -8.28 40.85
C CYS A 102 -25.02 -7.82 40.75
N ALA A 103 -24.06 -8.64 41.18
CA ALA A 103 -22.65 -8.33 41.13
C ALA A 103 -22.03 -8.55 39.73
N VAL A 104 -22.63 -9.36 38.85
CA VAL A 104 -22.13 -9.61 37.50
C VAL A 104 -22.48 -8.43 36.60
N PRO A 105 -21.49 -7.74 36.02
CA PRO A 105 -21.73 -6.54 35.17
C PRO A 105 -22.17 -6.96 33.77
N GLU A 106 -23.35 -7.54 33.59
CA GLU A 106 -23.84 -8.05 32.29
C GLU A 106 -24.02 -6.95 31.24
N GLY A 107 -24.25 -5.71 31.65
CA GLY A 107 -24.39 -4.56 30.72
C GLY A 107 -23.09 -4.10 30.08
N LEU A 108 -21.93 -4.46 30.64
CA LEU A 108 -20.64 -3.96 30.16
C LEU A 108 -20.27 -4.50 28.75
N PRO A 109 -20.34 -5.81 28.48
CA PRO A 109 -20.10 -6.36 27.15
C PRO A 109 -21.08 -5.82 26.10
N LEU A 110 -22.36 -5.64 26.48
CA LEU A 110 -23.38 -5.08 25.58
C LEU A 110 -23.07 -3.62 25.19
N MET A 111 -22.70 -2.79 26.17
CA MET A 111 -22.32 -1.39 25.89
C MET A 111 -21.12 -1.28 24.94
N ILE A 112 -20.12 -2.14 25.12
CA ILE A 112 -18.94 -2.18 24.24
C ILE A 112 -19.36 -2.55 22.82
N ALA A 113 -20.18 -3.60 22.67
CA ALA A 113 -20.67 -4.02 21.36
C ALA A 113 -21.44 -2.90 20.65
N ILE A 114 -22.29 -2.16 21.37
CA ILE A 114 -23.05 -1.01 20.82
C ILE A 114 -22.09 0.11 20.37
N VAL A 115 -21.10 0.47 21.18
CA VAL A 115 -20.13 1.53 20.86
C VAL A 115 -19.28 1.14 19.64
N LEU A 116 -18.79 -0.10 19.61
CA LEU A 116 -18.02 -0.60 18.46
C LEU A 116 -18.86 -0.61 17.18
N MET A 117 -20.14 -1.03 17.28
CA MET A 117 -21.06 -0.99 16.13
C MET A 117 -21.28 0.43 15.62
N GLN A 118 -21.50 1.41 16.50
CA GLN A 118 -21.63 2.80 16.11
C GLN A 118 -20.35 3.36 15.44
N ASN A 119 -19.19 3.01 15.98
CA ASN A 119 -17.92 3.42 15.38
C ASN A 119 -17.69 2.75 14.03
N THR A 120 -18.05 1.47 13.87
CA THR A 120 -18.02 0.79 12.57
C THR A 120 -18.88 1.51 11.52
N SER A 121 -20.10 1.95 11.91
CA SER A 121 -20.95 2.72 11.00
C SER A 121 -20.32 4.05 10.60
N LYS A 122 -19.73 4.79 11.55
CA LYS A 122 -19.02 6.04 11.24
C LYS A 122 -17.82 5.83 10.32
N MET A 123 -17.05 4.75 10.52
CA MET A 123 -15.93 4.42 9.66
C MET A 123 -16.38 4.11 8.22
N LEU A 124 -17.54 3.46 8.07
CA LEU A 124 -18.11 3.17 6.75
C LEU A 124 -18.51 4.46 6.01
N GLU A 125 -19.00 5.49 6.71
CA GLU A 125 -19.28 6.83 6.14
C GLU A 125 -18.00 7.48 5.57
N HIS A 126 -16.84 7.14 6.11
CA HIS A 126 -15.52 7.58 5.61
C HIS A 126 -14.86 6.57 4.64
N ASN A 127 -15.63 5.66 4.01
CA ASN A 127 -15.15 4.63 3.10
C ASN A 127 -14.16 3.62 3.71
N VAL A 128 -14.19 3.44 5.03
CA VAL A 128 -13.38 2.45 5.72
C VAL A 128 -14.26 1.25 6.10
N LEU A 129 -14.02 0.11 5.43
CA LEU A 129 -14.71 -1.13 5.74
C LEU A 129 -13.99 -1.87 6.88
N VAL A 130 -14.58 -1.85 8.07
CA VAL A 130 -14.07 -2.57 9.23
C VAL A 130 -14.52 -4.03 9.16
N ARG A 131 -13.58 -4.96 9.10
CA ARG A 131 -13.88 -6.41 9.08
C ARG A 131 -14.03 -7.00 10.47
N LYS A 132 -13.27 -6.52 11.45
CA LYS A 132 -13.34 -6.92 12.87
C LYS A 132 -13.48 -5.65 13.71
N ALA A 133 -14.53 -5.56 14.51
CA ALA A 133 -14.85 -4.37 15.30
C ALA A 133 -13.75 -4.05 16.35
N GLU A 134 -13.10 -5.09 16.88
CA GLU A 134 -11.99 -4.98 17.83
C GLU A 134 -10.78 -4.26 17.21
N GLY A 135 -10.62 -4.32 15.88
CA GLY A 135 -9.56 -3.60 15.15
C GLY A 135 -9.64 -2.08 15.28
N ILE A 136 -10.84 -1.51 15.50
CA ILE A 136 -11.01 -0.06 15.72
C ILE A 136 -10.32 0.37 17.02
N GLU A 137 -10.48 -0.42 18.07
CA GLU A 137 -9.85 -0.16 19.35
C GLU A 137 -8.33 -0.25 19.26
N THR A 138 -7.83 -1.31 18.60
CA THR A 138 -6.40 -1.50 18.40
C THR A 138 -5.81 -0.34 17.58
N ALA A 139 -6.49 0.10 16.53
CA ALA A 139 -6.08 1.26 15.75
C ALA A 139 -6.01 2.55 16.58
N GLY A 140 -6.93 2.73 17.54
CA GLY A 140 -6.93 3.88 18.45
C GLY A 140 -5.81 3.86 19.50
N SER A 141 -5.10 2.76 19.67
CA SER A 141 -4.00 2.59 20.65
C SER A 141 -2.63 2.34 19.99
N LEU A 142 -2.49 2.63 18.70
CA LEU A 142 -1.25 2.45 17.97
C LEU A 142 -0.15 3.37 18.48
N ASN A 143 1.05 2.83 18.62
CA ASN A 143 2.29 3.60 18.84
C ASN A 143 3.10 3.68 17.56
N ILE A 144 3.06 2.63 16.74
CA ILE A 144 3.79 2.52 15.49
C ILE A 144 2.83 2.02 14.40
N LEU A 145 2.82 2.69 13.26
CA LEU A 145 2.08 2.31 12.05
C LEU A 145 3.07 1.91 10.95
N PHE A 146 3.06 0.63 10.59
CA PHE A 146 3.79 0.15 9.43
C PHE A 146 2.91 0.29 8.18
N SER A 147 3.40 1.02 7.18
CA SER A 147 2.69 1.26 5.93
C SER A 147 3.49 0.74 4.73
N ASP A 148 2.82 0.02 3.84
CA ASP A 148 3.42 -0.30 2.54
C ASP A 148 3.55 0.98 1.69
N LYS A 149 4.58 1.00 0.83
CA LYS A 149 4.79 2.10 -0.12
C LYS A 149 3.77 2.03 -1.26
N THR A 150 3.78 0.91 -2.00
CA THR A 150 3.11 0.78 -3.32
C THR A 150 1.61 0.63 -3.20
N GLY A 151 0.84 1.55 -3.79
CA GLY A 151 -0.62 1.53 -3.74
C GLY A 151 -1.22 1.98 -2.40
N THR A 152 -0.39 2.30 -1.39
CA THR A 152 -0.80 2.85 -0.09
C THR A 152 -0.32 4.29 0.05
N ILE A 153 0.97 4.54 0.21
CA ILE A 153 1.56 5.89 0.23
C ILE A 153 1.60 6.46 -1.19
N THR A 154 1.94 5.63 -2.18
CA THR A 154 1.91 5.98 -3.59
C THR A 154 0.62 5.52 -4.27
N LYS A 155 0.39 5.99 -5.49
CA LYS A 155 -0.79 5.63 -6.28
C LYS A 155 -0.81 4.14 -6.68
N GLY A 156 0.33 3.45 -6.64
CA GLY A 156 0.51 2.08 -7.12
C GLY A 156 0.47 1.98 -8.64
N GLN A 157 0.63 3.10 -9.32
CA GLN A 157 0.54 3.21 -10.76
C GLN A 157 1.65 4.12 -11.29
N LEU A 158 2.44 3.63 -12.26
CA LEU A 158 3.45 4.46 -12.88
C LEU A 158 2.79 5.58 -13.69
N GLU A 159 3.24 6.80 -13.51
CA GLU A 159 2.81 7.98 -14.26
C GLU A 159 4.02 8.69 -14.84
N VAL A 160 3.84 9.34 -15.97
CA VAL A 160 4.84 10.26 -16.52
C VAL A 160 4.76 11.56 -15.73
N VAL A 161 5.84 11.90 -15.06
CA VAL A 161 5.95 13.11 -14.24
C VAL A 161 6.48 14.28 -15.06
N ASP A 162 7.46 14.00 -15.94
CA ASP A 162 8.11 15.01 -16.79
C ASP A 162 8.36 14.48 -18.20
N PHE A 163 8.20 15.37 -19.19
CA PHE A 163 8.70 15.18 -20.54
C PHE A 163 9.71 16.27 -20.86
N MET A 164 10.93 15.87 -21.19
CA MET A 164 12.04 16.78 -21.44
C MET A 164 12.61 16.59 -22.84
N ILE A 165 13.02 17.68 -23.46
CA ILE A 165 13.81 17.66 -24.69
C ILE A 165 15.31 17.62 -24.39
N ALA A 166 16.14 17.41 -25.40
CA ALA A 166 17.57 17.17 -25.23
C ALA A 166 18.38 18.33 -24.64
N ASP A 167 17.87 19.56 -24.67
CA ASP A 167 18.51 20.70 -24.00
C ASP A 167 18.27 20.74 -22.47
N GLY A 168 17.49 19.77 -21.94
CA GLY A 168 17.18 19.66 -20.54
C GLY A 168 15.94 20.43 -20.07
N GLN A 169 15.22 21.09 -20.99
CA GLN A 169 13.97 21.78 -20.65
C GLN A 169 12.80 20.81 -20.57
N THR A 170 12.00 20.94 -19.51
CA THR A 170 10.68 20.28 -19.43
C THR A 170 9.70 21.04 -20.32
N VAL A 171 9.00 20.32 -21.19
CA VAL A 171 8.04 20.91 -22.14
C VAL A 171 6.70 20.20 -22.07
N SER A 172 5.62 20.96 -22.24
CA SER A 172 4.30 20.38 -22.45
C SER A 172 4.14 19.93 -23.88
N LEU A 173 3.51 18.77 -24.09
CA LEU A 173 3.18 18.29 -25.44
C LEU A 173 2.22 19.25 -26.20
N ASP A 174 1.48 20.09 -25.47
CA ASP A 174 0.58 21.08 -26.07
C ASP A 174 1.31 22.33 -26.60
N SER A 175 2.58 22.52 -26.22
CA SER A 175 3.35 23.71 -26.60
C SER A 175 3.70 23.74 -28.07
N ASN A 176 3.84 22.59 -28.73
CA ASN A 176 4.26 22.50 -30.13
C ASN A 176 3.58 21.34 -30.87
N LYS A 177 2.93 21.67 -31.99
CA LYS A 177 2.18 20.69 -32.80
C LYS A 177 3.07 19.61 -33.43
N SER A 178 4.26 19.96 -33.87
CA SER A 178 5.20 19.02 -34.51
C SER A 178 5.76 18.04 -33.47
N LEU A 179 6.17 18.53 -32.29
CA LEU A 179 6.64 17.71 -31.18
C LEU A 179 5.54 16.77 -30.68
N ASN A 180 4.33 17.31 -30.52
CA ASN A 180 3.15 16.52 -30.14
C ASN A 180 2.90 15.37 -31.11
N GLN A 181 2.94 15.65 -32.44
CA GLN A 181 2.73 14.62 -33.45
C GLN A 181 3.80 13.51 -33.37
N LEU A 182 5.08 13.87 -33.25
CA LEU A 182 6.18 12.90 -33.16
C LEU A 182 6.05 12.01 -31.93
N VAL A 183 5.79 12.60 -30.75
CA VAL A 183 5.60 11.86 -29.51
C VAL A 183 4.35 10.97 -29.60
N SER A 184 3.26 11.49 -30.15
CA SER A 184 2.00 10.75 -30.30
C SER A 184 2.18 9.50 -31.17
N ILE A 185 2.86 9.61 -32.30
CA ILE A 185 3.16 8.44 -33.15
C ILE A 185 4.10 7.48 -32.44
N ALA A 186 5.20 7.99 -31.86
CA ALA A 186 6.19 7.17 -31.15
C ALA A 186 5.57 6.37 -30.01
N VAL A 187 4.64 6.95 -29.26
CA VAL A 187 3.97 6.27 -28.14
C VAL A 187 2.87 5.34 -28.63
N SER A 188 1.96 5.81 -29.51
CA SER A 188 0.79 5.03 -29.92
C SER A 188 1.14 3.82 -30.81
N ARG A 189 2.26 3.90 -31.57
CA ARG A 189 2.63 2.85 -32.53
C ARG A 189 3.78 1.96 -32.08
N ASN A 190 4.47 2.31 -30.99
CA ASN A 190 5.53 1.51 -30.39
C ASN A 190 5.12 1.07 -28.96
N THR A 191 3.95 0.48 -28.82
CA THR A 191 3.38 -0.01 -27.56
C THR A 191 2.45 -1.20 -27.78
N GLN A 192 2.26 -2.01 -26.75
CA GLN A 192 1.23 -3.06 -26.68
C GLN A 192 0.06 -2.65 -25.77
N SER A 193 0.08 -1.43 -25.24
CA SER A 193 -0.99 -0.89 -24.41
C SER A 193 -2.03 -0.17 -25.28
N MET A 194 -3.30 -0.21 -24.87
CA MET A 194 -4.41 0.45 -25.55
C MET A 194 -5.44 0.95 -24.56
N PHE A 195 -6.34 1.82 -24.99
CA PHE A 195 -7.53 2.16 -24.22
C PHE A 195 -8.64 1.14 -24.44
N ASP A 196 -9.27 0.71 -23.36
CA ASP A 196 -10.50 -0.09 -23.41
C ASP A 196 -11.75 0.79 -23.67
N ASP A 197 -12.93 0.16 -23.72
CA ASP A 197 -14.20 0.85 -23.93
C ASP A 197 -14.56 1.82 -22.79
N ASN A 198 -14.02 1.58 -21.59
CA ASN A 198 -14.23 2.42 -20.41
C ASN A 198 -13.21 3.59 -20.31
N GLY A 199 -12.29 3.68 -21.26
CA GLY A 199 -11.24 4.68 -21.27
C GLY A 199 -10.08 4.36 -20.33
N GLN A 200 -9.97 3.11 -19.84
CA GLN A 200 -8.84 2.65 -19.04
C GLN A 200 -7.72 2.11 -19.95
N VAL A 201 -6.48 2.35 -19.58
CA VAL A 201 -5.32 1.81 -20.31
C VAL A 201 -5.07 0.38 -19.87
N VAL A 202 -5.10 -0.56 -20.83
CA VAL A 202 -4.92 -1.99 -20.63
C VAL A 202 -3.85 -2.56 -21.55
N GLY A 203 -3.34 -3.75 -21.23
CA GLY A 203 -2.28 -4.43 -22.02
C GLY A 203 -0.91 -3.81 -21.84
N GLY A 204 0.09 -4.44 -22.45
CA GLY A 204 1.48 -4.00 -22.37
C GLY A 204 2.06 -4.03 -20.95
N ASN A 205 3.21 -3.41 -20.79
CA ASN A 205 3.85 -3.26 -19.47
C ASN A 205 3.46 -1.92 -18.81
N ALA A 206 3.71 -1.81 -17.49
CA ALA A 206 3.33 -0.63 -16.70
C ALA A 206 3.96 0.70 -17.21
N THR A 207 5.15 0.64 -17.81
CA THR A 207 5.84 1.78 -18.41
C THR A 207 5.14 2.26 -19.67
N ASP A 208 4.73 1.32 -20.54
CA ASP A 208 3.95 1.62 -21.73
C ASP A 208 2.60 2.21 -21.38
N GLN A 209 1.94 1.64 -20.37
CA GLN A 209 0.68 2.18 -19.87
C GLN A 209 0.82 3.62 -19.37
N ALA A 210 1.91 3.95 -18.65
CA ALA A 210 2.18 5.31 -18.20
C ALA A 210 2.31 6.30 -19.37
N MET A 211 3.02 5.91 -20.42
CA MET A 211 3.19 6.74 -21.61
C MET A 211 1.88 6.92 -22.39
N VAL A 212 1.07 5.87 -22.52
CA VAL A 212 -0.24 5.95 -23.19
C VAL A 212 -1.20 6.83 -22.38
N ARG A 213 -1.17 6.76 -21.03
CA ARG A 213 -1.95 7.68 -20.16
C ARG A 213 -1.52 9.14 -20.34
N MET A 214 -0.20 9.41 -20.37
CA MET A 214 0.33 10.74 -20.64
C MET A 214 -0.19 11.31 -21.96
N LEU A 215 -0.24 10.47 -22.99
CA LEU A 215 -0.71 10.89 -24.31
C LEU A 215 -2.20 11.26 -24.29
N GLY A 216 -3.01 10.51 -23.53
CA GLY A 216 -4.46 10.66 -23.48
C GLY A 216 -5.18 9.99 -24.65
N LYS A 217 -6.46 9.65 -24.44
CA LYS A 217 -7.26 8.86 -25.40
C LYS A 217 -7.39 9.56 -26.76
N GLU A 218 -7.66 10.86 -26.78
CA GLU A 218 -7.89 11.62 -28.02
C GLU A 218 -6.68 11.59 -28.95
N ARG A 219 -5.48 11.85 -28.41
CA ARG A 219 -4.23 11.80 -29.19
C ARG A 219 -3.87 10.38 -29.60
N PHE A 220 -4.07 9.41 -28.70
CA PHE A 220 -3.83 8.00 -29.00
C PHE A 220 -4.72 7.53 -30.15
N ASP A 221 -6.02 7.81 -30.12
CA ASP A 221 -6.99 7.42 -31.15
C ASP A 221 -6.71 8.08 -32.51
N THR A 222 -6.09 9.26 -32.51
CA THR A 222 -5.72 9.95 -33.75
C THR A 222 -4.66 9.19 -34.57
N TYR A 223 -3.77 8.45 -33.90
CA TYR A 223 -2.64 7.79 -34.56
C TYR A 223 -2.62 6.27 -34.42
N LYS A 224 -3.52 5.66 -33.67
CA LYS A 224 -3.54 4.21 -33.38
C LYS A 224 -3.72 3.33 -34.64
N ASP A 225 -4.33 3.88 -35.69
CA ASP A 225 -4.65 3.13 -36.91
C ASP A 225 -3.60 3.35 -38.02
N LEU A 226 -2.53 4.13 -37.78
CA LEU A 226 -1.42 4.23 -38.72
C LEU A 226 -0.79 2.84 -38.95
N PRO A 227 -0.55 2.43 -40.20
CA PRO A 227 0.01 1.11 -40.46
C PRO A 227 1.42 0.99 -39.88
N ILE A 228 1.67 -0.07 -39.11
CA ILE A 228 3.01 -0.50 -38.71
C ILE A 228 3.50 -1.45 -39.78
N GLU A 229 4.55 -1.04 -40.47
CA GLU A 229 5.13 -1.83 -41.56
C GLU A 229 6.09 -2.92 -41.02
N ASP A 230 6.74 -2.62 -39.89
CA ASP A 230 7.66 -3.52 -39.21
C ASP A 230 7.81 -3.08 -37.73
N SER A 231 8.05 -4.03 -36.81
CA SER A 231 8.22 -3.69 -35.40
C SER A 231 9.04 -4.73 -34.64
N GLN A 232 9.71 -4.28 -33.60
CA GLN A 232 10.40 -5.12 -32.61
C GLN A 232 10.03 -4.69 -31.21
N THR A 233 9.51 -5.62 -30.44
CA THR A 233 9.14 -5.40 -29.04
C THR A 233 10.39 -5.23 -28.15
N PHE A 234 10.18 -4.67 -26.96
CA PHE A 234 11.24 -4.47 -25.99
C PHE A 234 11.87 -5.83 -25.58
N SER A 235 13.20 -5.87 -25.54
CA SER A 235 13.93 -6.97 -24.92
C SER A 235 14.90 -6.44 -23.85
N SER A 236 15.10 -7.21 -22.78
CA SER A 236 16.05 -6.84 -21.71
C SER A 236 17.50 -6.82 -22.19
N GLN A 237 17.81 -7.56 -23.26
CA GLN A 237 19.13 -7.60 -23.88
C GLN A 237 19.43 -6.33 -24.66
N ASN A 238 18.49 -5.89 -25.49
CA ASN A 238 18.64 -4.71 -26.34
C ASN A 238 18.33 -3.41 -25.59
N LYS A 239 17.43 -3.47 -24.61
CA LYS A 239 16.94 -2.34 -23.80
C LYS A 239 16.19 -1.26 -24.59
N PHE A 240 15.65 -1.60 -25.75
CA PHE A 240 14.79 -0.72 -26.55
C PHE A 240 13.72 -1.52 -27.31
N SER A 241 12.72 -0.82 -27.78
CA SER A 241 11.72 -1.27 -28.76
C SER A 241 11.73 -0.32 -29.94
N GLN A 242 11.30 -0.78 -31.12
CA GLN A 242 11.25 0.02 -32.33
C GLN A 242 10.02 -0.34 -33.19
N ALA A 243 9.52 0.64 -33.94
CA ALA A 243 8.44 0.45 -34.88
C ALA A 243 8.65 1.32 -36.12
N TYR A 244 8.52 0.72 -37.31
CA TYR A 244 8.62 1.43 -38.58
C TYR A 244 7.23 1.84 -39.04
N VAL A 245 7.00 3.14 -39.10
CA VAL A 245 5.69 3.74 -39.34
C VAL A 245 5.86 4.95 -40.25
N SER A 246 5.14 5.00 -41.37
CA SER A 246 5.10 6.15 -42.29
C SER A 246 6.49 6.62 -42.71
N GLY A 247 7.38 5.69 -43.06
CA GLY A 247 8.73 5.99 -43.54
C GLY A 247 9.77 6.34 -42.48
N LYS A 248 9.41 6.26 -41.18
CA LYS A 248 10.32 6.52 -40.04
C LYS A 248 10.33 5.36 -39.07
N THR A 249 11.50 5.07 -38.51
CA THR A 249 11.62 4.13 -37.40
C THR A 249 11.61 4.89 -36.07
N PHE A 250 10.59 4.65 -35.25
CA PHE A 250 10.49 5.23 -33.91
C PHE A 250 11.07 4.26 -32.87
N TYR A 251 11.91 4.81 -32.00
CA TYR A 251 12.58 4.09 -30.94
C TYR A 251 12.09 4.55 -29.56
N LYS A 252 12.02 3.61 -28.63
CA LYS A 252 11.74 3.87 -27.22
C LYS A 252 12.59 2.93 -26.38
N GLY A 253 13.38 3.45 -25.44
CA GLY A 253 14.23 2.57 -24.63
C GLY A 253 15.11 3.31 -23.64
N ALA A 254 16.12 2.58 -23.14
CA ALA A 254 17.07 3.11 -22.17
C ALA A 254 17.86 4.30 -22.77
N PRO A 255 17.98 5.40 -22.00
CA PRO A 255 18.66 6.61 -22.49
C PRO A 255 20.05 6.34 -23.00
N GLU A 256 20.85 5.56 -22.28
CA GLU A 256 22.23 5.23 -22.66
C GLU A 256 22.34 4.57 -24.05
N LYS A 257 21.30 3.87 -24.50
CA LYS A 257 21.27 3.22 -25.81
C LYS A 257 20.93 4.20 -26.92
N LEU A 258 19.91 5.04 -26.70
CA LEU A 258 19.46 5.97 -27.73
C LEU A 258 20.42 7.15 -27.85
N LEU A 259 20.92 7.71 -26.75
CA LEU A 259 21.86 8.83 -26.77
C LEU A 259 23.15 8.48 -27.49
N ALA A 260 23.66 7.25 -27.38
CA ALA A 260 24.86 6.79 -28.07
C ALA A 260 24.72 6.83 -29.60
N SER A 261 23.50 6.74 -30.15
CA SER A 261 23.21 6.77 -31.59
C SER A 261 22.64 8.09 -32.07
N ALA A 262 22.37 9.05 -31.15
CA ALA A 262 21.78 10.34 -31.47
C ALA A 262 22.77 11.23 -32.20
N LYS A 263 22.33 11.86 -33.30
CA LYS A 263 23.07 12.88 -34.07
C LYS A 263 22.39 14.23 -34.03
N THR A 264 21.08 14.18 -33.86
CA THR A 264 20.25 15.40 -33.83
C THR A 264 19.18 15.23 -32.73
N TYR A 265 18.53 16.33 -32.37
CA TYR A 265 17.38 16.32 -31.46
C TYR A 265 16.33 17.34 -31.91
N VAL A 266 15.11 17.16 -31.45
CA VAL A 266 14.00 18.10 -31.69
C VAL A 266 13.96 19.08 -30.52
N ASP A 267 14.05 20.40 -30.83
CA ASP A 267 13.94 21.46 -29.84
C ASP A 267 12.46 21.78 -29.45
N ALA A 268 12.26 22.71 -28.53
CA ALA A 268 10.93 23.13 -28.07
C ALA A 268 10.06 23.73 -29.20
N ASN A 269 10.66 24.21 -30.25
CA ASN A 269 9.97 24.75 -31.43
C ASN A 269 9.65 23.68 -32.48
N GLY A 270 10.03 22.43 -32.23
CA GLY A 270 9.85 21.32 -33.18
C GLY A 270 10.89 21.33 -34.32
N THR A 271 11.99 22.06 -34.18
CA THR A 271 13.07 22.15 -35.15
C THR A 271 14.17 21.15 -34.80
N VAL A 272 14.75 20.53 -35.83
CA VAL A 272 15.87 19.60 -35.65
C VAL A 272 17.16 20.35 -35.47
N GLN A 273 17.86 20.10 -34.38
CA GLN A 273 19.14 20.68 -33.98
C GLN A 273 20.24 19.61 -33.92
N SER A 274 21.51 20.02 -33.99
CA SER A 274 22.63 19.11 -33.83
C SER A 274 22.77 18.64 -32.36
N PHE A 275 22.94 17.35 -32.15
CA PHE A 275 23.19 16.76 -30.83
C PHE A 275 24.71 16.61 -30.64
N ASP A 276 25.31 17.55 -29.93
CA ASP A 276 26.74 17.59 -29.65
C ASP A 276 27.11 17.09 -28.25
N ASP A 277 28.41 16.93 -27.99
CA ASP A 277 28.92 16.42 -26.70
C ASP A 277 28.52 17.34 -25.51
N SER A 278 28.35 18.63 -25.72
CA SER A 278 27.92 19.58 -24.69
C SER A 278 26.47 19.32 -24.30
N THR A 279 25.61 19.14 -25.29
CA THR A 279 24.18 18.79 -25.09
C THR A 279 24.05 17.43 -24.44
N ALA A 280 24.81 16.44 -24.91
CA ALA A 280 24.84 15.08 -24.30
C ALA A 280 25.28 15.13 -22.83
N SER A 281 26.31 15.91 -22.50
CA SER A 281 26.79 16.03 -21.11
C SER A 281 25.79 16.71 -20.19
N LYS A 282 25.06 17.72 -20.66
CA LYS A 282 23.99 18.38 -19.90
C LYS A 282 22.83 17.41 -19.65
N LEU A 283 22.45 16.68 -20.69
CA LEU A 283 21.33 15.74 -20.60
C LEU A 283 21.64 14.56 -19.68
N ASN A 284 22.86 14.00 -19.75
CA ASN A 284 23.29 12.92 -18.84
C ASN A 284 23.25 13.37 -17.38
N ARG A 285 23.73 14.60 -17.08
CA ARG A 285 23.65 15.14 -15.71
C ARG A 285 22.20 15.25 -15.24
N LYS A 286 21.29 15.65 -16.13
CA LYS A 286 19.86 15.73 -15.81
C LYS A 286 19.22 14.35 -15.59
N ILE A 287 19.65 13.35 -16.36
CA ILE A 287 19.26 11.95 -16.17
C ILE A 287 19.67 11.46 -14.78
N ASP A 288 20.92 11.74 -14.37
CA ASP A 288 21.44 11.34 -13.05
C ASP A 288 20.63 12.02 -11.92
N GLU A 289 20.37 13.33 -12.02
CA GLU A 289 19.54 14.08 -11.06
C GLU A 289 18.12 13.49 -10.90
N LEU A 290 17.52 13.03 -11.99
CA LEU A 290 16.19 12.44 -11.96
C LEU A 290 16.20 10.98 -11.44
N ALA A 291 17.28 10.25 -11.76
CA ALA A 291 17.47 8.90 -11.22
C ALA A 291 17.64 8.92 -9.70
N GLU A 292 18.36 9.94 -9.16
CA GLU A 292 18.47 10.16 -7.71
C GLU A 292 17.11 10.42 -7.03
N LYS A 293 16.14 10.97 -7.79
CA LYS A 293 14.74 11.16 -7.34
C LYS A 293 13.84 9.95 -7.59
N ALA A 294 14.45 8.78 -7.76
CA ALA A 294 13.72 7.52 -8.00
C ALA A 294 12.85 7.51 -9.28
N MET A 295 13.18 8.32 -10.27
CA MET A 295 12.49 8.33 -11.54
C MET A 295 13.11 7.32 -12.51
N ARG A 296 12.27 6.58 -13.22
CA ARG A 296 12.67 5.76 -14.36
C ARG A 296 12.64 6.64 -15.60
N ILE A 297 13.77 6.72 -16.30
CA ILE A 297 13.88 7.55 -17.50
C ILE A 297 13.90 6.65 -18.74
N LEU A 298 13.11 7.04 -19.74
CA LEU A 298 13.12 6.47 -21.06
C LEU A 298 13.43 7.57 -22.10
N ALA A 299 14.19 7.22 -23.11
CA ALA A 299 14.38 8.07 -24.28
C ALA A 299 13.44 7.67 -25.42
N ILE A 300 12.99 8.67 -26.17
CA ILE A 300 12.20 8.50 -27.39
C ILE A 300 12.95 9.20 -28.52
N GLY A 301 13.05 8.53 -29.67
CA GLY A 301 13.70 9.09 -30.86
C GLY A 301 13.16 8.48 -32.14
N TYR A 302 13.60 8.99 -33.27
CA TYR A 302 13.29 8.43 -34.58
C TYR A 302 14.48 8.49 -35.52
N SER A 303 14.46 7.67 -36.59
CA SER A 303 15.35 7.69 -37.73
C SER A 303 14.52 7.79 -39.02
N GLU A 304 15.03 8.47 -40.03
CA GLU A 304 14.41 8.54 -41.35
C GLU A 304 14.61 7.24 -42.17
N HIS A 305 15.34 6.28 -41.64
CA HIS A 305 15.64 5.01 -42.29
C HIS A 305 14.78 3.87 -41.74
N LYS A 306 14.60 2.82 -42.57
CA LYS A 306 13.94 1.60 -42.18
C LYS A 306 14.66 0.96 -41.00
N MET A 307 13.89 0.33 -40.10
CA MET A 307 14.44 -0.36 -38.96
C MET A 307 15.38 -1.51 -39.34
N VAL A 308 16.36 -1.73 -38.49
CA VAL A 308 17.25 -2.88 -38.51
C VAL A 308 17.04 -3.66 -37.22
N GLU A 309 16.82 -4.96 -37.34
CA GLU A 309 16.60 -5.83 -36.19
C GLU A 309 17.78 -5.75 -35.21
N ASP A 310 17.47 -5.64 -33.91
CA ASP A 310 18.41 -5.54 -32.79
C ASP A 310 19.41 -4.36 -32.84
N LYS A 311 19.18 -3.36 -33.71
CA LYS A 311 20.06 -2.21 -33.83
C LYS A 311 19.30 -0.89 -33.90
N ILE A 312 19.91 0.12 -33.32
CA ILE A 312 19.46 1.52 -33.48
C ILE A 312 20.23 2.11 -34.67
N ASN A 313 19.53 2.78 -35.57
CA ASN A 313 20.15 3.48 -36.68
C ASN A 313 21.07 4.61 -36.20
N ASN A 314 22.21 4.81 -36.90
CA ASN A 314 23.23 5.77 -36.49
C ASN A 314 22.87 7.26 -36.78
N ASP A 315 21.70 7.51 -37.33
CA ASP A 315 21.15 8.82 -37.64
C ASP A 315 20.01 9.26 -36.72
N LEU A 316 19.96 8.67 -35.52
CA LEU A 316 18.89 8.89 -34.59
C LEU A 316 18.70 10.39 -34.27
N THR A 317 17.47 10.84 -34.42
CA THR A 317 16.99 12.14 -33.92
C THR A 317 16.27 11.90 -32.59
N LEU A 318 16.80 12.44 -31.50
CA LEU A 318 16.19 12.36 -30.18
C LEU A 318 14.96 13.28 -30.12
N ILE A 319 13.78 12.73 -29.79
CA ILE A 319 12.56 13.53 -29.57
C ILE A 319 12.57 14.08 -28.14
N GLY A 320 12.90 13.24 -27.15
CA GLY A 320 12.96 13.65 -25.76
C GLY A 320 13.13 12.48 -24.79
N LEU A 321 13.09 12.83 -23.52
CA LEU A 321 13.13 11.92 -22.39
C LEU A 321 11.82 11.97 -21.62
N VAL A 322 11.39 10.83 -21.15
CA VAL A 322 10.20 10.67 -20.33
C VAL A 322 10.64 10.19 -18.94
N ALA A 323 10.34 10.98 -17.92
CA ALA A 323 10.56 10.60 -16.53
C ALA A 323 9.28 9.99 -15.94
N ILE A 324 9.38 8.78 -15.43
CA ILE A 324 8.25 7.96 -14.97
C ILE A 324 8.49 7.57 -13.53
N ARG A 325 7.47 7.73 -12.70
CA ARG A 325 7.51 7.38 -11.28
C ARG A 325 6.12 6.92 -10.79
N ASP A 326 6.10 6.09 -9.76
CA ASP A 326 4.90 5.86 -8.94
C ASP A 326 4.83 6.99 -7.92
N ASP A 327 3.97 7.96 -8.16
CA ASP A 327 3.93 9.21 -7.41
C ASP A 327 3.19 9.06 -6.08
N VAL A 328 3.57 9.89 -5.09
CA VAL A 328 2.91 9.94 -3.79
C VAL A 328 1.47 10.42 -3.98
N ARG A 329 0.52 9.80 -3.25
CA ARG A 329 -0.87 10.24 -3.26
C ARG A 329 -0.96 11.67 -2.71
N PRO A 330 -1.78 12.55 -3.30
CA PRO A 330 -1.93 13.93 -2.83
C PRO A 330 -2.28 14.02 -1.34
N GLU A 331 -3.16 13.11 -0.87
CA GLU A 331 -3.63 13.04 0.50
C GLU A 331 -2.65 12.37 1.49
N ALA A 332 -1.64 11.63 1.00
CA ALA A 332 -0.76 10.83 1.86
C ALA A 332 0.08 11.70 2.81
N ARG A 333 0.60 12.83 2.32
CA ARG A 333 1.43 13.73 3.12
C ARG A 333 0.68 14.31 4.32
N ASP A 334 -0.53 14.78 4.09
CA ASP A 334 -1.36 15.36 5.14
C ASP A 334 -1.81 14.29 6.14
N ALA A 335 -2.20 13.11 5.65
CA ALA A 335 -2.56 11.98 6.49
C ALA A 335 -1.39 11.50 7.38
N ILE A 336 -0.18 11.41 6.83
CA ILE A 336 1.02 11.06 7.59
C ILE A 336 1.31 12.10 8.67
N ALA A 337 1.23 13.39 8.33
CA ALA A 337 1.45 14.48 9.30
C ALA A 337 0.41 14.44 10.43
N GLU A 338 -0.85 14.14 10.13
CA GLU A 338 -1.91 14.00 11.13
C GLU A 338 -1.66 12.82 12.07
N VAL A 339 -1.26 11.66 11.54
CA VAL A 339 -0.92 10.47 12.32
C VAL A 339 0.29 10.72 13.21
N GLN A 340 1.32 11.39 12.71
CA GLN A 340 2.51 11.77 13.48
C GLN A 340 2.17 12.79 14.58
N ALA A 341 1.30 13.77 14.29
CA ALA A 341 0.81 14.74 15.29
C ALA A 341 0.01 14.07 16.41
N ALA A 342 -0.62 12.94 16.15
CA ALA A 342 -1.25 12.09 17.16
C ALA A 342 -0.25 11.29 18.04
N GLY A 343 1.06 11.42 17.80
CA GLY A 343 2.11 10.73 18.53
C GLY A 343 2.40 9.32 18.05
N ILE A 344 1.92 8.95 16.87
CA ILE A 344 2.13 7.63 16.25
C ILE A 344 3.34 7.72 15.30
N GLN A 345 4.32 6.85 15.49
CA GLN A 345 5.43 6.72 14.56
C GLN A 345 4.96 6.03 13.29
N VAL A 346 5.21 6.63 12.12
CA VAL A 346 4.92 6.00 10.83
C VAL A 346 6.20 5.44 10.23
N VAL A 347 6.17 4.17 9.84
CA VAL A 347 7.31 3.45 9.25
C VAL A 347 6.88 2.92 7.88
N MET A 348 7.59 3.33 6.83
CA MET A 348 7.36 2.81 5.48
C MET A 348 8.15 1.52 5.26
N ILE A 349 7.47 0.49 4.76
CA ILE A 349 8.08 -0.77 4.35
C ILE A 349 7.93 -0.93 2.83
N THR A 350 8.98 -1.36 2.17
CA THR A 350 8.96 -1.56 0.71
C THR A 350 10.02 -2.57 0.27
N GLY A 351 9.78 -3.24 -0.85
CA GLY A 351 10.77 -4.06 -1.55
C GLY A 351 11.66 -3.29 -2.54
N ASP A 352 11.51 -1.96 -2.63
CA ASP A 352 12.31 -1.12 -3.52
C ASP A 352 13.76 -0.97 -3.02
N ARG A 353 14.61 -0.41 -3.87
CA ARG A 353 15.96 0.01 -3.47
C ARG A 353 15.89 1.15 -2.44
N LYS A 354 16.88 1.20 -1.54
CA LYS A 354 16.95 2.19 -0.46
C LYS A 354 16.84 3.64 -0.96
N GLU A 355 17.52 3.95 -2.06
CA GLU A 355 17.51 5.30 -2.66
C GLU A 355 16.12 5.71 -3.13
N THR A 356 15.40 4.78 -3.80
CA THR A 356 14.02 4.98 -4.24
C THR A 356 13.08 5.17 -3.05
N ALA A 357 13.23 4.33 -2.03
CA ALA A 357 12.42 4.40 -0.82
C ALA A 357 12.61 5.72 -0.07
N VAL A 358 13.86 6.17 0.08
CA VAL A 358 14.20 7.44 0.73
C VAL A 358 13.61 8.64 -0.02
N ALA A 359 13.71 8.67 -1.37
CA ALA A 359 13.14 9.75 -2.15
C ALA A 359 11.61 9.85 -1.99
N ILE A 360 10.91 8.73 -2.04
CA ILE A 360 9.45 8.69 -1.80
C ILE A 360 9.10 9.05 -0.35
N ALA A 361 9.87 8.60 0.63
CA ALA A 361 9.67 8.94 2.03
C ALA A 361 9.86 10.44 2.30
N GLN A 362 10.81 11.09 1.63
CA GLN A 362 11.00 12.54 1.68
C GLN A 362 9.79 13.27 1.08
N ASP A 363 9.34 12.87 -0.10
CA ASP A 363 8.18 13.46 -0.77
C ASP A 363 6.89 13.28 0.07
N ALA A 364 6.76 12.16 0.77
CA ALA A 364 5.64 11.87 1.66
C ALA A 364 5.74 12.53 3.04
N GLY A 365 6.87 13.18 3.38
CA GLY A 365 7.08 13.80 4.69
C GLY A 365 7.39 12.80 5.82
N LEU A 366 7.84 11.59 5.46
CA LEU A 366 8.25 10.54 6.41
C LEU A 366 9.73 10.60 6.79
N TYR A 367 10.57 11.06 5.89
CA TYR A 367 12.02 11.12 6.07
C TYR A 367 12.52 12.56 5.86
N HIS A 368 13.26 13.05 6.83
CA HIS A 368 13.85 14.39 6.79
C HIS A 368 15.38 14.27 6.84
N PRO A 369 16.09 14.67 5.80
CA PRO A 369 17.55 14.64 5.82
C PRO A 369 18.07 15.54 6.95
N ASN A 370 19.11 15.10 7.64
CA ASN A 370 19.74 15.77 8.78
C ASN A 370 18.93 15.77 10.10
N THR A 371 17.97 14.85 10.24
CA THR A 371 17.27 14.55 11.50
C THR A 371 17.71 13.19 12.04
N SER A 372 17.02 12.68 13.06
CA SER A 372 17.19 11.32 13.58
C SER A 372 16.51 10.25 12.76
N ASP A 373 15.88 10.60 11.64
CA ASP A 373 15.17 9.64 10.79
C ASP A 373 16.16 8.69 10.13
N VAL A 374 15.86 7.40 10.17
CA VAL A 374 16.74 6.34 9.67
C VAL A 374 16.07 5.56 8.56
N ALA A 375 16.84 5.24 7.52
CA ALA A 375 16.44 4.32 6.47
C ALA A 375 17.38 3.10 6.51
N LEU A 376 16.79 1.91 6.66
CA LEU A 376 17.53 0.65 6.80
C LEU A 376 17.14 -0.32 5.69
N THR A 377 18.11 -1.06 5.20
CA THR A 377 17.87 -2.27 4.41
C THR A 377 17.60 -3.46 5.33
N SER A 378 16.98 -4.52 4.80
CA SER A 378 16.76 -5.75 5.56
C SER A 378 18.06 -6.36 6.11
N ASN A 379 19.18 -6.23 5.37
CA ASN A 379 20.48 -6.72 5.82
C ASN A 379 21.00 -5.89 6.99
N GLU A 380 20.97 -4.56 6.88
CA GLU A 380 21.35 -3.65 7.98
C GLU A 380 20.51 -3.91 9.24
N LEU A 381 19.18 -4.09 9.08
CA LEU A 381 18.28 -4.39 10.20
C LEU A 381 18.60 -5.74 10.86
N ASN A 382 18.93 -6.77 10.08
CA ASN A 382 19.27 -8.09 10.62
C ASN A 382 20.62 -8.12 11.39
N GLU A 383 21.50 -7.16 11.14
CA GLU A 383 22.79 -7.02 11.83
C GLU A 383 22.67 -6.20 13.14
N MET A 384 21.56 -5.50 13.34
CA MET A 384 21.29 -4.74 14.57
C MET A 384 20.86 -5.65 15.71
N SER A 385 21.19 -5.27 16.93
CA SER A 385 20.69 -5.94 18.14
C SER A 385 19.30 -5.41 18.51
N ASP A 386 18.54 -6.18 19.29
CA ASP A 386 17.20 -5.78 19.78
C ASP A 386 17.19 -4.46 20.60
N ALA A 387 18.36 -4.00 21.03
CA ALA A 387 18.53 -2.75 21.80
C ALA A 387 18.83 -1.53 20.93
N GLU A 388 19.28 -1.73 19.70
CA GLU A 388 19.54 -0.68 18.70
C GLU A 388 18.30 -0.37 17.88
#